data_da785e07b6aa71ceaaa1e45ca51f8b1a
#
_entry.id   da785e07b6aa71ceaaa1e45ca51f8b1a
#
_cell.length_a   1.000
_cell.length_b   1.000
_cell.length_c   1.000
_cell.angle_alpha   90.00
_cell.angle_beta   90.00
_cell.angle_gamma   90.00
#
_symmetry.space_group_name_H-M   'P 1'
#
loop_
_entity.id
_entity.type
_entity.pdbx_description
1 polymer ?
#
loop_
_entity_poly.entity_id
_entity_poly.type
_entity_poly.pdbx_seq_one_letter_code
_entity_poly.pdbx_strand_id
1 'polypeptide(L)'
;MHLVGNLEQWWEHGERVALRLGDTDNIVFTRAEGAGQSMTLLHGFPSSSHDWAKLAPRLSAGHSLLMPDFLGFGASEKPTEHRYSLLEQADLVEAVWARAGVGSTRIVAHDYAVSVAQELLARQAEGALSVAIEGIHFMNGGIYPELHRPQPLQLALLDPQQGPQISAVINGELFTAGLGPTFAPGFDARSDSAEIWRATSRDGGEGISHLLIRYISDREENGDRWIAAIEQTDVPLAFIWGMLDPVSGAHMAERIRERLPDAPFLALEDVAHWPALEAPERVAHALLSDSA
;
A
#
# COMPACT_ATOMS: atom_id res chain seq x y z
N MET A 1 -20.15 19.35 4.50
CA MET A 1 -19.08 18.61 5.18
C MET A 1 -19.47 17.13 5.08
N HIS A 2 -19.07 16.46 3.99
CA HIS A 2 -19.29 15.01 3.89
C HIS A 2 -18.37 14.37 4.90
N LEU A 3 -18.96 13.70 5.88
CA LEU A 3 -18.22 12.84 6.81
C LEU A 3 -17.45 11.82 5.95
N VAL A 4 -16.13 11.85 6.04
CA VAL A 4 -15.29 10.74 5.56
C VAL A 4 -15.85 9.50 6.25
N GLY A 5 -16.35 8.54 5.47
CA GLY A 5 -17.03 7.36 6.02
C GLY A 5 -16.08 6.64 6.98
N ASN A 6 -16.59 6.22 8.14
CA ASN A 6 -15.84 5.36 9.03
C ASN A 6 -15.59 4.00 8.36
N LEU A 7 -14.73 3.19 8.94
CA LEU A 7 -14.32 1.88 8.41
C LEU A 7 -15.51 0.95 8.10
N GLU A 8 -16.58 0.95 8.93
CA GLU A 8 -17.79 0.13 8.66
C GLU A 8 -18.48 0.58 7.37
N GLN A 9 -18.69 1.89 7.20
CA GLN A 9 -19.28 2.43 5.97
C GLN A 9 -18.37 2.17 4.76
N TRP A 10 -17.05 2.16 4.96
CA TRP A 10 -16.11 1.79 3.90
C TRP A 10 -16.37 0.36 3.41
N TRP A 11 -16.50 -0.58 4.33
CA TRP A 11 -16.77 -1.98 4.02
C TRP A 11 -18.15 -2.23 3.44
N GLU A 12 -19.18 -1.51 3.94
CA GLU A 12 -20.56 -1.62 3.41
C GLU A 12 -20.66 -1.21 1.92
N HIS A 13 -19.79 -0.34 1.45
CA HIS A 13 -19.77 0.13 0.06
C HIS A 13 -18.75 -0.60 -0.83
N GLY A 14 -18.14 -1.65 -0.34
CA GLY A 14 -17.31 -2.56 -1.11
C GLY A 14 -17.94 -3.93 -1.27
N GLU A 15 -17.23 -4.84 -1.89
CA GLU A 15 -17.67 -6.23 -2.05
C GLU A 15 -16.56 -7.21 -1.65
N ARG A 16 -16.93 -8.39 -1.19
CA ARG A 16 -16.02 -9.52 -0.97
C ARG A 16 -16.23 -10.54 -2.07
N VAL A 17 -15.20 -10.81 -2.84
CA VAL A 17 -15.26 -11.64 -4.04
C VAL A 17 -14.29 -12.80 -3.96
N ALA A 18 -14.67 -13.96 -4.48
CA ALA A 18 -13.76 -15.08 -4.64
C ALA A 18 -12.86 -14.84 -5.85
N LEU A 19 -11.55 -14.86 -5.63
CA LEU A 19 -10.53 -14.76 -6.67
C LEU A 19 -9.62 -15.99 -6.61
N ARG A 20 -9.26 -16.50 -7.78
CA ARG A 20 -8.30 -17.59 -7.91
C ARG A 20 -6.89 -17.03 -7.85
N LEU A 21 -6.13 -17.38 -6.81
CA LEU A 21 -4.72 -17.05 -6.65
C LEU A 21 -3.91 -18.38 -6.65
N GLY A 22 -3.14 -18.60 -7.70
CA GLY A 22 -2.49 -19.88 -7.91
C GLY A 22 -3.50 -21.02 -7.93
N ASP A 23 -3.36 -21.99 -7.00
CA ASP A 23 -4.24 -23.14 -6.89
C ASP A 23 -5.38 -23.01 -5.87
N THR A 24 -5.53 -21.85 -5.22
CA THR A 24 -6.54 -21.62 -4.17
C THR A 24 -7.51 -20.50 -4.54
N ASP A 25 -8.76 -20.66 -4.12
CA ASP A 25 -9.74 -19.59 -4.17
C ASP A 25 -9.73 -18.85 -2.83
N ASN A 26 -9.55 -17.52 -2.88
CA ASN A 26 -9.46 -16.65 -1.69
C ASN A 26 -10.53 -15.58 -1.76
N ILE A 27 -11.07 -15.20 -0.61
CA ILE A 27 -12.02 -14.08 -0.54
C ILE A 27 -11.26 -12.78 -0.39
N VAL A 28 -11.39 -11.91 -1.38
CA VAL A 28 -10.74 -10.61 -1.43
C VAL A 28 -11.79 -9.51 -1.34
N PHE A 29 -11.55 -8.52 -0.49
CA PHE A 29 -12.36 -7.32 -0.46
C PHE A 29 -11.87 -6.35 -1.54
N THR A 30 -12.81 -5.72 -2.23
CA THR A 30 -12.52 -4.65 -3.18
C THR A 30 -13.59 -3.59 -3.11
N ARG A 31 -13.17 -2.34 -3.21
CA ARG A 31 -14.06 -1.20 -3.35
C ARG A 31 -13.79 -0.51 -4.68
N ALA A 32 -14.87 -0.23 -5.41
CA ALA A 32 -14.81 0.53 -6.66
C ALA A 32 -15.76 1.73 -6.56
N GLU A 33 -15.32 2.90 -7.02
CA GLU A 33 -16.17 4.09 -7.09
C GLU A 33 -15.71 5.05 -8.19
N GLY A 34 -16.63 5.91 -8.62
CA GLY A 34 -16.35 6.89 -9.66
C GLY A 34 -16.46 6.33 -11.08
N ALA A 35 -16.07 7.17 -12.06
CA ALA A 35 -16.03 6.83 -13.47
C ALA A 35 -14.98 7.69 -14.18
N GLY A 36 -14.44 7.21 -15.29
CA GLY A 36 -13.40 7.88 -16.06
C GLY A 36 -12.17 7.01 -16.25
N GLN A 37 -10.99 7.61 -16.30
CA GLN A 37 -9.73 6.88 -16.42
C GLN A 37 -9.51 5.99 -15.18
N SER A 38 -9.07 4.76 -15.40
CA SER A 38 -8.85 3.81 -14.31
C SER A 38 -7.66 4.22 -13.43
N MET A 39 -7.87 4.14 -12.11
CA MET A 39 -6.84 4.37 -11.11
C MET A 39 -6.95 3.31 -10.00
N THR A 40 -5.89 2.52 -9.83
CA THR A 40 -5.80 1.49 -8.79
C THR A 40 -5.01 2.02 -7.61
N LEU A 41 -5.63 2.04 -6.42
CA LEU A 41 -5.00 2.52 -5.20
C LEU A 41 -4.67 1.34 -4.28
N LEU A 42 -3.39 1.15 -4.01
CA LEU A 42 -2.83 0.01 -3.28
C LEU A 42 -2.27 0.46 -1.94
N HIS A 43 -2.80 -0.11 -0.85
CA HIS A 43 -2.50 0.30 0.53
C HIS A 43 -1.21 -0.29 1.09
N GLY A 44 -0.80 0.21 2.26
CA GLY A 44 0.40 -0.21 2.99
C GLY A 44 0.18 -1.28 4.06
N PHE A 45 1.27 -1.66 4.73
CA PHE A 45 1.29 -2.47 5.95
C PHE A 45 1.30 -1.54 7.19
N PRO A 46 0.54 -1.83 8.23
CA PRO A 46 -0.38 -2.95 8.44
C PRO A 46 -1.86 -2.58 8.22
N SER A 47 -2.16 -1.67 7.32
CA SER A 47 -3.46 -1.05 7.12
C SER A 47 -4.41 -1.79 6.16
N SER A 48 -5.22 -1.04 5.41
CA SER A 48 -6.18 -1.55 4.43
C SER A 48 -6.52 -0.46 3.40
N SER A 49 -7.34 -0.78 2.41
CA SER A 49 -7.84 0.19 1.44
C SER A 49 -8.57 1.40 2.05
N HIS A 50 -8.94 1.33 3.34
CA HIS A 50 -9.53 2.46 4.07
C HIS A 50 -8.60 3.66 4.18
N ASP A 51 -7.28 3.49 4.04
CA ASP A 51 -6.31 4.60 3.97
C ASP A 51 -6.68 5.63 2.89
N TRP A 52 -7.38 5.20 1.86
CA TRP A 52 -7.82 6.03 0.75
C TRP A 52 -9.11 6.81 1.01
N ALA A 53 -9.79 6.58 2.16
CA ALA A 53 -11.10 7.16 2.45
C ALA A 53 -11.13 8.69 2.39
N LYS A 54 -10.03 9.37 2.74
CA LYS A 54 -9.92 10.83 2.66
C LYS A 54 -9.67 11.33 1.22
N LEU A 55 -9.11 10.46 0.35
CA LEU A 55 -8.77 10.80 -1.04
C LEU A 55 -9.88 10.40 -2.03
N ALA A 56 -10.48 9.24 -1.85
CA ALA A 56 -11.41 8.65 -2.79
C ALA A 56 -12.53 9.59 -3.26
N PRO A 57 -13.21 10.38 -2.38
CA PRO A 57 -14.25 11.30 -2.84
C PRO A 57 -13.75 12.43 -3.76
N ARG A 58 -12.46 12.75 -3.71
CA ARG A 58 -11.86 13.80 -4.58
C ARG A 58 -11.45 13.22 -5.92
N LEU A 59 -10.91 12.01 -5.91
CA LEU A 59 -10.39 11.33 -7.11
C LEU A 59 -11.53 10.74 -7.95
N SER A 60 -12.58 10.20 -7.32
CA SER A 60 -13.71 9.56 -7.99
C SER A 60 -14.57 10.52 -8.83
N ALA A 61 -14.39 11.83 -8.66
CA ALA A 61 -15.05 12.84 -9.50
C ALA A 61 -14.60 12.79 -10.98
N GLY A 62 -13.42 12.25 -11.27
CA GLY A 62 -12.86 12.15 -12.63
C GLY A 62 -12.22 10.81 -12.98
N HIS A 63 -12.13 9.89 -12.00
CA HIS A 63 -11.49 8.60 -12.18
C HIS A 63 -12.39 7.46 -11.73
N SER A 64 -12.22 6.31 -12.39
CA SER A 64 -12.75 5.02 -11.93
C SER A 64 -11.73 4.41 -10.98
N LEU A 65 -12.02 4.46 -9.69
CA LEU A 65 -11.12 3.98 -8.63
C LEU A 65 -11.34 2.51 -8.36
N LEU A 66 -10.26 1.77 -8.14
CA LEU A 66 -10.26 0.39 -7.72
C LEU A 66 -9.31 0.23 -6.52
N MET A 67 -9.83 -0.20 -5.38
CA MET A 67 -9.17 -0.19 -4.08
C MET A 67 -9.34 -1.55 -3.39
N PRO A 68 -8.49 -2.53 -3.72
CA PRO A 68 -8.52 -3.83 -3.04
C PRO A 68 -7.87 -3.76 -1.65
N ASP A 69 -8.33 -4.64 -0.75
CA ASP A 69 -7.54 -5.07 0.41
C ASP A 69 -6.69 -6.28 -0.02
N PHE A 70 -5.40 -6.23 0.21
CA PHE A 70 -4.51 -7.37 -0.02
C PHE A 70 -4.93 -8.59 0.81
N LEU A 71 -4.57 -9.79 0.36
CA LEU A 71 -4.79 -11.01 1.12
C LEU A 71 -4.05 -10.91 2.47
N GLY A 72 -4.74 -11.22 3.56
CA GLY A 72 -4.23 -11.04 4.91
C GLY A 72 -4.56 -9.69 5.54
N PHE A 73 -5.13 -8.72 4.79
CA PHE A 73 -5.39 -7.36 5.25
C PHE A 73 -6.89 -7.01 5.23
N GLY A 74 -7.26 -5.99 6.01
CA GLY A 74 -8.57 -5.36 5.98
C GLY A 74 -9.73 -6.33 6.07
N ALA A 75 -10.65 -6.30 5.11
CA ALA A 75 -11.78 -7.21 5.00
C ALA A 75 -11.53 -8.41 4.05
N SER A 76 -10.31 -8.56 3.51
CA SER A 76 -9.89 -9.77 2.81
C SER A 76 -9.66 -10.94 3.76
N GLU A 77 -9.68 -12.16 3.22
CA GLU A 77 -9.41 -13.39 3.97
C GLU A 77 -8.00 -13.42 4.56
N LYS A 78 -7.84 -14.12 5.69
CA LYS A 78 -6.60 -14.18 6.47
C LYS A 78 -6.19 -15.61 6.80
N PRO A 79 -5.80 -16.42 5.80
CA PRO A 79 -5.33 -17.79 6.03
C PRO A 79 -4.16 -17.82 7.03
N THR A 80 -4.27 -18.63 8.09
CA THR A 80 -3.26 -18.70 9.16
C THR A 80 -2.09 -19.62 8.82
N GLU A 81 -2.29 -20.58 7.91
CA GLU A 81 -1.26 -21.49 7.40
C GLU A 81 -0.94 -21.12 5.94
N HIS A 82 -0.39 -19.92 5.75
CA HIS A 82 -0.17 -19.34 4.43
C HIS A 82 1.20 -18.66 4.33
N ARG A 83 1.83 -18.78 3.16
CA ARG A 83 3.04 -18.03 2.84
C ARG A 83 2.67 -16.78 2.05
N TYR A 84 2.36 -15.71 2.75
CA TYR A 84 2.16 -14.41 2.11
C TYR A 84 3.43 -13.95 1.40
N SER A 85 3.29 -13.43 0.18
CA SER A 85 4.39 -12.85 -0.57
C SER A 85 3.93 -11.65 -1.41
N LEU A 86 4.86 -10.75 -1.70
CA LEU A 86 4.58 -9.58 -2.55
C LEU A 86 4.24 -9.99 -3.99
N LEU A 87 4.77 -11.14 -4.46
CA LEU A 87 4.45 -11.68 -5.78
C LEU A 87 3.00 -12.14 -5.85
N GLU A 88 2.50 -12.83 -4.81
CA GLU A 88 1.09 -13.24 -4.73
C GLU A 88 0.15 -12.03 -4.64
N GLN A 89 0.55 -10.96 -3.95
CA GLN A 89 -0.26 -9.74 -3.94
C GLN A 89 -0.31 -9.08 -5.32
N ALA A 90 0.75 -9.18 -6.13
CA ALA A 90 0.69 -8.78 -7.53
C ALA A 90 -0.29 -9.66 -8.34
N ASP A 91 -0.30 -10.99 -8.12
CA ASP A 91 -1.29 -11.89 -8.72
C ASP A 91 -2.72 -11.50 -8.32
N LEU A 92 -2.92 -11.10 -7.05
CA LEU A 92 -4.21 -10.60 -6.56
C LEU A 92 -4.63 -9.34 -7.32
N VAL A 93 -3.74 -8.38 -7.50
CA VAL A 93 -4.04 -7.14 -8.23
C VAL A 93 -4.43 -7.45 -9.68
N GLU A 94 -3.71 -8.34 -10.35
CA GLU A 94 -4.05 -8.77 -11.72
C GLU A 94 -5.43 -9.47 -11.77
N ALA A 95 -5.74 -10.32 -10.80
CA ALA A 95 -7.05 -10.98 -10.71
C ALA A 95 -8.19 -9.98 -10.46
N VAL A 96 -7.95 -8.95 -9.64
CA VAL A 96 -8.90 -7.85 -9.41
C VAL A 96 -9.12 -7.05 -10.70
N TRP A 97 -8.06 -6.72 -11.43
CA TRP A 97 -8.17 -6.05 -12.73
C TRP A 97 -8.95 -6.86 -13.77
N ALA A 98 -8.63 -8.16 -13.87
CA ALA A 98 -9.33 -9.05 -14.79
C ALA A 98 -10.83 -9.13 -14.48
N ARG A 99 -11.20 -9.25 -13.19
CA ARG A 99 -12.60 -9.24 -12.75
C ARG A 99 -13.31 -7.93 -13.06
N ALA A 100 -12.63 -6.80 -12.86
CA ALA A 100 -13.18 -5.47 -13.11
C ALA A 100 -13.16 -5.07 -14.60
N GLY A 101 -12.57 -5.88 -15.48
CA GLY A 101 -12.44 -5.58 -16.91
C GLY A 101 -11.49 -4.41 -17.20
N VAL A 102 -10.47 -4.20 -16.36
CA VAL A 102 -9.48 -3.15 -16.52
C VAL A 102 -8.51 -3.52 -17.63
N GLY A 103 -8.41 -2.70 -18.68
CA GLY A 103 -7.44 -2.88 -19.77
C GLY A 103 -6.18 -2.03 -19.61
N SER A 104 -6.33 -0.87 -18.96
CA SER A 104 -5.21 -0.01 -18.56
C SER A 104 -5.53 0.73 -17.28
N THR A 105 -4.51 1.13 -16.51
CA THR A 105 -4.70 1.83 -15.23
C THR A 105 -3.47 2.63 -14.84
N ARG A 106 -3.68 3.70 -14.06
CA ARG A 106 -2.64 4.32 -13.23
C ARG A 106 -2.64 3.67 -11.85
N ILE A 107 -1.46 3.53 -11.25
CA ILE A 107 -1.31 2.97 -9.90
C ILE A 107 -0.91 4.06 -8.93
N VAL A 108 -1.53 4.08 -7.76
CA VAL A 108 -1.07 4.82 -6.58
C VAL A 108 -0.69 3.79 -5.53
N ALA A 109 0.57 3.75 -5.14
CA ALA A 109 1.09 2.71 -4.26
C ALA A 109 1.75 3.32 -3.00
N HIS A 110 1.33 2.85 -1.82
CA HIS A 110 1.86 3.30 -0.54
C HIS A 110 2.52 2.14 0.22
N ASP A 111 3.69 2.39 0.81
CA ASP A 111 4.45 1.49 1.72
C ASP A 111 4.66 0.07 1.16
N TYR A 112 3.95 -0.91 1.68
CA TYR A 112 3.96 -2.32 1.24
C TYR A 112 3.69 -2.43 -0.27
N ALA A 113 2.68 -1.70 -0.74
CA ALA A 113 2.26 -1.72 -2.14
C ALA A 113 3.30 -1.13 -3.10
N VAL A 114 4.27 -0.34 -2.63
CA VAL A 114 5.37 0.13 -3.46
C VAL A 114 6.09 -1.06 -4.10
N SER A 115 6.36 -2.11 -3.32
CA SER A 115 7.02 -3.32 -3.86
C SER A 115 6.10 -4.17 -4.73
N VAL A 116 4.79 -4.20 -4.45
CA VAL A 116 3.80 -4.82 -5.34
C VAL A 116 3.77 -4.09 -6.70
N ALA A 117 3.79 -2.76 -6.69
CA ALA A 117 3.82 -1.97 -7.92
C ALA A 117 5.15 -2.14 -8.68
N GLN A 118 6.28 -2.30 -7.99
CA GLN A 118 7.57 -2.65 -8.60
C GLN A 118 7.50 -4.03 -9.29
N GLU A 119 6.88 -5.03 -8.65
CA GLU A 119 6.66 -6.35 -9.25
C GLU A 119 5.79 -6.26 -10.51
N LEU A 120 4.66 -5.55 -10.45
CA LEU A 120 3.79 -5.34 -11.61
C LEU A 120 4.50 -4.63 -12.76
N LEU A 121 5.35 -3.64 -12.44
CA LEU A 121 6.15 -2.94 -13.42
C LEU A 121 7.20 -3.86 -14.08
N ALA A 122 7.84 -4.73 -13.28
CA ALA A 122 8.75 -5.74 -13.80
C ALA A 122 8.04 -6.72 -14.74
N ARG A 123 6.84 -7.21 -14.37
CA ARG A 123 6.01 -8.06 -15.22
C ARG A 123 5.63 -7.36 -16.54
N GLN A 124 5.31 -6.06 -16.50
CA GLN A 124 5.05 -5.30 -17.73
C GLN A 124 6.28 -5.24 -18.64
N ALA A 125 7.45 -4.95 -18.08
CA ALA A 125 8.71 -4.92 -18.83
C ALA A 125 9.05 -6.28 -19.47
N GLU A 126 8.69 -7.37 -18.80
CA GLU A 126 8.88 -8.76 -19.26
C GLU A 126 7.78 -9.21 -20.27
N GLY A 127 6.77 -8.38 -20.52
CA GLY A 127 5.63 -8.73 -21.36
C GLY A 127 4.70 -9.78 -20.77
N ALA A 128 4.73 -9.96 -19.46
CA ALA A 128 3.92 -10.93 -18.72
C ALA A 128 2.61 -10.36 -18.18
N LEU A 129 2.41 -9.04 -18.24
CA LEU A 129 1.22 -8.36 -17.74
C LEU A 129 0.21 -8.15 -18.87
N SER A 130 -1.08 -8.43 -18.59
CA SER A 130 -2.17 -8.25 -19.56
C SER A 130 -2.80 -6.84 -19.52
N VAL A 131 -2.60 -6.10 -18.43
CA VAL A 131 -3.10 -4.75 -18.19
C VAL A 131 -1.96 -3.75 -18.40
N ALA A 132 -2.21 -2.67 -19.15
CA ALA A 132 -1.19 -1.64 -19.35
C ALA A 132 -1.13 -0.69 -18.13
N ILE A 133 0.04 -0.54 -17.54
CA ILE A 133 0.30 0.48 -16.52
C ILE A 133 0.65 1.78 -17.22
N GLU A 134 -0.21 2.79 -17.09
CA GLU A 134 -0.07 4.10 -17.76
C GLU A 134 0.74 5.11 -16.93
N GLY A 135 0.99 4.82 -15.68
CA GLY A 135 1.79 5.63 -14.77
C GLY A 135 1.70 5.13 -13.34
N ILE A 136 2.69 5.45 -12.51
CA ILE A 136 2.72 5.06 -11.10
C ILE A 136 3.07 6.27 -10.24
N HIS A 137 2.27 6.51 -9.20
CA HIS A 137 2.60 7.40 -8.10
C HIS A 137 3.02 6.57 -6.90
N PHE A 138 4.25 6.72 -6.48
CA PHE A 138 4.78 6.08 -5.28
C PHE A 138 4.71 7.00 -4.08
N MET A 139 4.30 6.46 -2.93
CA MET A 139 4.27 7.16 -1.64
C MET A 139 4.98 6.34 -0.57
N ASN A 140 5.90 6.94 0.13
CA ASN A 140 6.63 6.41 1.31
C ASN A 140 6.71 4.88 1.41
N GLY A 141 7.67 4.29 0.72
CA GLY A 141 7.88 2.83 0.73
C GLY A 141 9.33 2.43 0.46
N GLY A 142 9.60 1.14 0.59
CA GLY A 142 10.94 0.57 0.50
C GLY A 142 11.41 0.31 -0.93
N ILE A 143 11.55 1.34 -1.76
CA ILE A 143 12.02 1.22 -3.16
C ILE A 143 13.41 0.58 -3.23
N TYR A 144 14.32 1.04 -2.37
CA TYR A 144 15.68 0.52 -2.26
C TYR A 144 15.79 -0.24 -0.94
N PRO A 145 15.82 -1.59 -0.96
CA PRO A 145 15.76 -2.43 0.23
C PRO A 145 16.85 -2.11 1.26
N GLU A 146 18.06 -1.76 0.80
CA GLU A 146 19.21 -1.44 1.65
C GLU A 146 19.04 -0.15 2.46
N LEU A 147 18.09 0.70 2.09
CA LEU A 147 17.79 1.95 2.79
C LEU A 147 16.55 1.82 3.72
N HIS A 148 15.84 0.71 3.67
CA HIS A 148 14.69 0.48 4.54
C HIS A 148 15.13 0.44 6.02
N ARG A 149 14.41 1.15 6.89
CA ARG A 149 14.69 1.24 8.33
C ARG A 149 13.54 0.65 9.12
N PRO A 150 13.47 -0.69 9.27
CA PRO A 150 12.37 -1.32 9.98
C PRO A 150 12.34 -0.89 11.44
N GLN A 151 11.12 -0.67 11.94
CA GLN A 151 10.91 -0.33 13.35
C GLN A 151 11.17 -1.54 14.26
N PRO A 152 11.48 -1.35 15.55
CA PRO A 152 11.79 -2.46 16.45
C PRO A 152 10.72 -3.55 16.49
N LEU A 153 9.43 -3.19 16.42
CA LEU A 153 8.33 -4.16 16.36
C LEU A 153 8.36 -4.98 15.08
N GLN A 154 8.69 -4.37 13.93
CA GLN A 154 8.81 -5.08 12.64
C GLN A 154 9.95 -6.11 12.70
N LEU A 155 11.10 -5.76 13.27
CA LEU A 155 12.23 -6.69 13.46
C LEU A 155 11.85 -7.86 14.38
N ALA A 156 11.14 -7.57 15.47
CA ALA A 156 10.69 -8.58 16.41
C ALA A 156 9.63 -9.52 15.81
N LEU A 157 8.72 -9.00 14.96
CA LEU A 157 7.75 -9.80 14.20
C LEU A 157 8.42 -10.69 13.14
N LEU A 158 9.53 -10.23 12.55
CA LEU A 158 10.28 -10.99 11.53
C LEU A 158 11.07 -12.16 12.14
N ASP A 159 11.39 -12.11 13.42
CA ASP A 159 12.08 -13.19 14.12
C ASP A 159 11.21 -14.46 14.18
N PRO A 160 11.71 -15.63 13.69
CA PRO A 160 10.88 -16.84 13.59
C PRO A 160 10.40 -17.40 14.94
N GLN A 161 11.07 -17.06 16.06
CA GLN A 161 10.70 -17.52 17.38
C GLN A 161 9.82 -16.52 18.12
N GLN A 162 10.12 -15.23 18.02
CA GLN A 162 9.40 -14.16 18.71
C GLN A 162 8.14 -13.73 17.96
N GLY A 163 8.19 -13.68 16.64
CA GLY A 163 7.10 -13.17 15.81
C GLY A 163 5.73 -13.80 16.08
N PRO A 164 5.61 -15.16 16.10
CA PRO A 164 4.34 -15.81 16.45
C PRO A 164 3.85 -15.46 17.87
N GLN A 165 4.77 -15.33 18.85
CA GLN A 165 4.44 -15.00 20.22
C GLN A 165 3.94 -13.56 20.34
N ILE A 166 4.58 -12.63 19.65
CA ILE A 166 4.18 -11.22 19.59
C ILE A 166 2.81 -11.08 18.92
N SER A 167 2.61 -11.72 17.78
CA SER A 167 1.32 -11.70 17.08
C SER A 167 0.17 -12.24 17.92
N ALA A 168 0.43 -13.23 18.80
CA ALA A 168 -0.58 -13.80 19.69
C ALA A 168 -0.99 -12.88 20.85
N VAL A 169 -0.18 -11.86 21.20
CA VAL A 169 -0.43 -10.99 22.35
C VAL A 169 -0.60 -9.51 21.98
N ILE A 170 -0.38 -9.15 20.73
CA ILE A 170 -0.54 -7.76 20.28
C ILE A 170 -2.00 -7.33 20.46
N ASN A 171 -2.18 -6.12 20.97
CA ASN A 171 -3.49 -5.53 21.18
C ASN A 171 -3.50 -4.08 20.69
N GLY A 172 -4.66 -3.42 20.75
CA GLY A 172 -4.81 -2.06 20.21
C GLY A 172 -3.90 -1.02 20.87
N GLU A 173 -3.57 -1.17 22.15
CA GLU A 173 -2.69 -0.25 22.87
C GLU A 173 -1.24 -0.39 22.38
N LEU A 174 -0.72 -1.61 22.34
CA LEU A 174 0.64 -1.89 21.84
C LEU A 174 0.77 -1.52 20.35
N PHE A 175 -0.26 -1.83 19.56
CA PHE A 175 -0.29 -1.51 18.13
C PHE A 175 -0.25 0.00 17.89
N THR A 176 -1.15 0.76 18.52
CA THR A 176 -1.22 2.21 18.35
C THR A 176 0.02 2.94 18.91
N ALA A 177 0.60 2.42 20.00
CA ALA A 177 1.87 2.92 20.51
C ALA A 177 3.03 2.69 19.53
N GLY A 178 3.07 1.54 18.84
CA GLY A 178 4.06 1.24 17.81
C GLY A 178 3.86 2.04 16.52
N LEU A 179 2.61 2.35 16.17
CA LEU A 179 2.26 3.11 14.96
C LEU A 179 2.49 4.62 15.14
N GLY A 180 2.28 5.15 16.34
CA GLY A 180 2.35 6.58 16.64
C GLY A 180 3.61 7.29 16.10
N PRO A 181 4.82 6.75 16.28
CA PRO A 181 6.06 7.33 15.76
C PRO A 181 6.14 7.46 14.24
N THR A 182 5.27 6.79 13.48
CA THR A 182 5.23 6.86 12.02
C THR A 182 4.39 8.04 11.49
N PHE A 183 3.66 8.74 12.36
CA PHE A 183 2.98 10.00 12.01
C PHE A 183 3.86 11.22 12.34
N ALA A 184 3.60 12.31 11.65
CA ALA A 184 4.33 13.56 11.86
C ALA A 184 4.14 14.12 13.28
N PRO A 185 5.18 14.71 13.89
CA PRO A 185 5.05 15.36 15.20
C PRO A 185 3.93 16.40 15.20
N GLY A 186 3.00 16.25 16.15
CA GLY A 186 1.85 17.16 16.29
C GLY A 186 0.61 16.80 15.46
N PHE A 187 0.69 15.80 14.59
CA PHE A 187 -0.51 15.26 13.94
C PHE A 187 -1.36 14.46 14.93
N ASP A 188 -2.68 14.69 14.95
CA ASP A 188 -3.60 13.93 15.77
C ASP A 188 -3.99 12.61 15.11
N ALA A 189 -3.16 11.61 15.29
CA ALA A 189 -3.31 10.28 14.68
C ALA A 189 -4.32 9.36 15.41
N ARG A 190 -4.99 9.81 16.49
CA ARG A 190 -5.81 8.92 17.34
C ARG A 190 -6.92 8.22 16.58
N SER A 191 -7.64 8.96 15.75
CA SER A 191 -8.74 8.40 14.96
C SER A 191 -8.22 7.45 13.88
N ASP A 192 -7.21 7.88 13.12
CA ASP A 192 -6.63 7.10 12.02
C ASP A 192 -5.99 5.80 12.57
N SER A 193 -5.21 5.88 13.65
CA SER A 193 -4.61 4.70 14.29
C SER A 193 -5.66 3.71 14.82
N ALA A 194 -6.78 4.21 15.36
CA ALA A 194 -7.87 3.34 15.82
C ALA A 194 -8.55 2.61 14.66
N GLU A 195 -8.78 3.28 13.52
CA GLU A 195 -9.36 2.65 12.33
C GLU A 195 -8.37 1.66 11.69
N ILE A 196 -7.08 1.98 11.64
CA ILE A 196 -6.04 1.04 11.17
C ILE A 196 -6.02 -0.21 12.07
N TRP A 197 -6.06 -0.05 13.40
CA TRP A 197 -6.14 -1.19 14.31
C TRP A 197 -7.39 -2.06 14.06
N ARG A 198 -8.56 -1.44 13.90
CA ARG A 198 -9.81 -2.16 13.62
C ARG A 198 -9.74 -2.94 12.31
N ALA A 199 -9.12 -2.38 11.28
CA ALA A 199 -8.89 -3.07 10.02
C ALA A 199 -7.90 -4.23 10.17
N THR A 200 -6.79 -4.02 10.90
CA THR A 200 -5.77 -5.04 11.15
C THR A 200 -6.32 -6.20 11.97
N SER A 201 -7.07 -5.91 13.05
CA SER A 201 -7.57 -6.93 13.98
C SER A 201 -8.86 -7.63 13.50
N ARG A 202 -9.43 -7.19 12.38
CA ARG A 202 -10.59 -7.87 11.81
C ARG A 202 -10.28 -9.33 11.51
N ASP A 203 -11.21 -10.21 11.87
CA ASP A 203 -11.15 -11.65 11.63
C ASP A 203 -9.82 -12.31 12.14
N GLY A 204 -9.22 -11.76 13.22
CA GLY A 204 -7.99 -12.25 13.83
C GLY A 204 -6.70 -11.90 13.08
N GLY A 205 -6.72 -10.84 12.27
CA GLY A 205 -5.59 -10.44 11.43
C GLY A 205 -4.33 -10.05 12.20
N GLU A 206 -4.46 -9.57 13.44
CA GLU A 206 -3.32 -9.32 14.33
C GLU A 206 -2.48 -10.59 14.57
N GLY A 207 -3.14 -11.75 14.62
CA GLY A 207 -2.50 -13.04 14.85
C GLY A 207 -1.56 -13.49 13.73
N ILE A 208 -1.72 -12.95 12.51
CA ILE A 208 -0.86 -13.27 11.34
C ILE A 208 0.17 -12.19 11.03
N SER A 209 0.34 -11.16 11.86
CA SER A 209 1.28 -10.07 11.60
C SER A 209 2.71 -10.54 11.33
N HIS A 210 3.16 -11.62 12.00
CA HIS A 210 4.45 -12.26 11.78
C HIS A 210 4.58 -12.98 10.44
N LEU A 211 3.47 -13.32 9.78
CA LEU A 211 3.46 -13.88 8.44
C LEU A 211 3.52 -12.76 7.40
N LEU A 212 2.76 -11.69 7.63
CA LEU A 212 2.69 -10.54 6.72
C LEU A 212 4.00 -9.75 6.66
N ILE A 213 4.71 -9.59 7.78
CA ILE A 213 5.97 -8.82 7.85
C ILE A 213 7.09 -9.41 6.98
N ARG A 214 6.96 -10.65 6.51
CA ARG A 214 7.94 -11.34 5.67
C ARG A 214 8.17 -10.65 4.32
N TYR A 215 7.36 -9.69 3.96
CA TYR A 215 7.61 -8.84 2.79
C TYR A 215 9.00 -8.18 2.80
N ILE A 216 9.58 -7.99 3.99
CA ILE A 216 10.96 -7.46 4.12
C ILE A 216 11.95 -8.42 3.44
N SER A 217 11.78 -9.74 3.66
CA SER A 217 12.61 -10.76 2.99
C SER A 217 12.35 -10.83 1.48
N ASP A 218 11.09 -10.70 1.05
CA ASP A 218 10.77 -10.67 -0.38
C ASP A 218 11.45 -9.48 -1.10
N ARG A 219 11.57 -8.32 -0.41
CA ARG A 219 12.31 -7.16 -0.92
C ARG A 219 13.80 -7.45 -1.10
N GLU A 220 14.42 -8.16 -0.15
CA GLU A 220 15.82 -8.57 -0.25
C GLU A 220 16.04 -9.56 -1.39
N GLU A 221 15.13 -10.52 -1.56
CA GLU A 221 15.22 -11.55 -2.60
C GLU A 221 15.01 -11.00 -4.02
N ASN A 222 14.12 -9.99 -4.21
CA ASN A 222 13.71 -9.48 -5.51
C ASN A 222 14.20 -8.05 -5.81
N GLY A 223 14.95 -7.45 -4.89
CA GLY A 223 15.32 -6.03 -4.95
C GLY A 223 15.99 -5.60 -6.25
N ASP A 224 16.97 -6.34 -6.72
CA ASP A 224 17.70 -6.01 -7.96
C ASP A 224 16.76 -5.96 -9.18
N ARG A 225 15.83 -6.92 -9.30
CA ARG A 225 14.85 -6.97 -10.41
C ARG A 225 13.88 -5.80 -10.32
N TRP A 226 13.41 -5.46 -9.13
CA TRP A 226 12.48 -4.37 -8.91
C TRP A 226 13.09 -2.99 -9.08
N ILE A 227 14.34 -2.81 -8.62
CA ILE A 227 15.11 -1.58 -8.86
C ILE A 227 15.34 -1.39 -10.36
N ALA A 228 15.76 -2.44 -11.07
CA ALA A 228 15.94 -2.37 -12.52
C ALA A 228 14.63 -2.01 -13.24
N ALA A 229 13.48 -2.55 -12.81
CA ALA A 229 12.19 -2.21 -13.39
C ALA A 229 11.83 -0.74 -13.24
N ILE A 230 12.12 -0.12 -12.08
CA ILE A 230 11.88 1.32 -11.86
C ILE A 230 12.88 2.18 -12.65
N GLU A 231 14.17 1.82 -12.65
CA GLU A 231 15.22 2.67 -13.22
C GLU A 231 15.28 2.60 -14.75
N GLN A 232 14.67 1.58 -15.38
CA GLN A 232 14.75 1.35 -16.82
C GLN A 232 13.40 1.47 -17.53
N THR A 233 12.32 1.80 -16.82
CA THR A 233 10.99 1.87 -17.41
C THR A 233 10.76 3.15 -18.21
N ASP A 234 9.96 3.02 -19.29
CA ASP A 234 9.39 4.17 -20.00
C ASP A 234 8.01 4.58 -19.40
N VAL A 235 7.49 3.84 -18.42
CA VAL A 235 6.24 4.18 -17.74
C VAL A 235 6.47 5.45 -16.90
N PRO A 236 5.63 6.48 -17.03
CA PRO A 236 5.73 7.68 -16.20
C PRO A 236 5.67 7.35 -14.69
N LEU A 237 6.71 7.75 -13.96
CA LEU A 237 6.77 7.61 -12.51
C LEU A 237 6.72 8.97 -11.85
N ALA A 238 6.00 9.08 -10.71
CA ALA A 238 5.99 10.26 -9.86
C ALA A 238 6.06 9.85 -8.39
N PHE A 239 6.56 10.75 -7.55
CA PHE A 239 6.78 10.47 -6.13
C PHE A 239 6.13 11.53 -5.26
N ILE A 240 5.35 11.12 -4.26
CA ILE A 240 4.76 11.96 -3.24
C ILE A 240 5.29 11.47 -1.90
N TRP A 241 6.13 12.27 -1.23
CA TRP A 241 6.97 11.74 -0.17
C TRP A 241 6.91 12.56 1.11
N GLY A 242 6.47 11.93 2.21
CA GLY A 242 6.57 12.49 3.55
C GLY A 242 8.00 12.44 4.05
N MET A 243 8.61 13.60 4.24
CA MET A 243 10.06 13.72 4.52
C MET A 243 10.40 13.36 5.97
N LEU A 244 9.41 13.40 6.88
CA LEU A 244 9.59 13.06 8.30
C LEU A 244 9.43 11.56 8.61
N ASP A 245 9.15 10.74 7.60
CA ASP A 245 8.98 9.29 7.78
C ASP A 245 10.24 8.63 8.37
N PRO A 246 10.14 7.97 9.53
CA PRO A 246 11.30 7.30 10.14
C PRO A 246 11.72 6.03 9.41
N VAL A 247 10.85 5.43 8.57
CA VAL A 247 11.05 4.15 7.89
C VAL A 247 11.67 4.34 6.52
N SER A 248 11.09 5.23 5.70
CA SER A 248 11.49 5.46 4.31
C SER A 248 11.41 6.95 3.91
N GLY A 249 11.77 7.87 4.81
CA GLY A 249 11.63 9.30 4.61
C GLY A 249 12.74 9.95 3.78
N ALA A 250 13.33 11.02 4.30
CA ALA A 250 14.30 11.86 3.57
C ALA A 250 15.48 11.07 2.96
N HIS A 251 15.99 10.06 3.65
CA HIS A 251 17.10 9.22 3.17
C HIS A 251 16.71 8.38 1.92
N MET A 252 15.47 7.92 1.84
CA MET A 252 14.94 7.25 0.64
C MET A 252 14.69 8.27 -0.48
N ALA A 253 14.10 9.42 -0.14
CA ALA A 253 13.86 10.53 -1.07
C ALA A 253 15.13 11.03 -1.74
N GLU A 254 16.25 11.10 -1.00
CA GLU A 254 17.56 11.48 -1.54
C GLU A 254 18.03 10.49 -2.62
N ARG A 255 17.95 9.19 -2.35
CA ARG A 255 18.31 8.14 -3.31
C ARG A 255 17.40 8.14 -4.53
N ILE A 256 16.09 8.35 -4.36
CA ILE A 256 15.16 8.44 -5.49
C ILE A 256 15.56 9.59 -6.41
N ARG A 257 15.81 10.79 -5.87
CA ARG A 257 16.23 11.96 -6.65
C ARG A 257 17.58 11.78 -7.33
N GLU A 258 18.50 11.05 -6.69
CA GLU A 258 19.80 10.72 -7.28
C GLU A 258 19.65 9.78 -8.49
N ARG A 259 18.79 8.76 -8.37
CA ARG A 259 18.66 7.71 -9.39
C ARG A 259 17.65 8.06 -10.49
N LEU A 260 16.66 8.89 -10.19
CA LEU A 260 15.55 9.27 -11.06
C LEU A 260 15.37 10.81 -11.06
N PRO A 261 16.40 11.56 -11.48
CA PRO A 261 16.44 13.03 -11.34
C PRO A 261 15.32 13.76 -12.12
N ASP A 262 14.83 13.15 -13.19
CA ASP A 262 13.82 13.75 -14.07
C ASP A 262 12.37 13.37 -13.66
N ALA A 263 12.20 12.47 -12.68
CA ALA A 263 10.87 12.06 -12.23
C ALA A 263 10.24 13.15 -11.34
N PRO A 264 8.96 13.52 -11.56
CA PRO A 264 8.23 14.43 -10.69
C PRO A 264 8.30 13.97 -9.22
N PHE A 265 8.66 14.91 -8.33
CA PHE A 265 8.82 14.61 -6.91
C PHE A 265 8.21 15.71 -6.03
N LEU A 266 7.12 15.39 -5.34
CA LEU A 266 6.53 16.26 -4.33
C LEU A 266 7.07 15.89 -2.94
N ALA A 267 7.93 16.73 -2.38
CA ALA A 267 8.37 16.63 -0.99
C ALA A 267 7.34 17.27 -0.06
N LEU A 268 6.84 16.51 0.91
CA LEU A 268 5.95 16.95 1.96
C LEU A 268 6.78 17.08 3.26
N GLU A 269 7.34 18.26 3.49
CA GLU A 269 8.36 18.50 4.54
C GLU A 269 7.82 18.35 5.98
N ASP A 270 6.51 18.46 6.15
CA ASP A 270 5.79 18.39 7.42
C ASP A 270 4.95 17.11 7.60
N VAL A 271 5.11 16.14 6.70
CA VAL A 271 4.39 14.85 6.66
C VAL A 271 5.36 13.72 6.93
N ALA A 272 4.89 12.68 7.62
CA ALA A 272 5.66 11.47 7.87
C ALA A 272 5.23 10.32 6.94
N HIS A 273 4.98 9.14 7.50
CA HIS A 273 4.77 7.92 6.72
C HIS A 273 3.42 7.85 5.97
N TRP A 274 2.43 8.65 6.36
CA TRP A 274 1.05 8.50 5.91
C TRP A 274 0.53 9.70 5.08
N PRO A 275 1.10 10.01 3.90
CA PRO A 275 0.71 11.19 3.12
C PRO A 275 -0.80 11.29 2.84
N ALA A 276 -1.46 10.15 2.55
CA ALA A 276 -2.89 10.09 2.27
C ALA A 276 -3.76 10.44 3.49
N LEU A 277 -3.27 10.20 4.70
CA LEU A 277 -3.97 10.49 5.96
C LEU A 277 -3.61 11.87 6.51
N GLU A 278 -2.34 12.25 6.43
CA GLU A 278 -1.78 13.47 7.02
C GLU A 278 -1.99 14.71 6.14
N ALA A 279 -1.97 14.55 4.81
CA ALA A 279 -2.05 15.67 3.86
C ALA A 279 -2.94 15.36 2.64
N PRO A 280 -4.19 14.87 2.83
CA PRO A 280 -5.02 14.36 1.73
C PRO A 280 -5.30 15.40 0.63
N GLU A 281 -5.43 16.69 0.95
CA GLU A 281 -5.64 17.74 -0.04
C GLU A 281 -4.44 17.90 -0.96
N ARG A 282 -3.22 17.92 -0.40
CA ARG A 282 -1.97 18.06 -1.18
C ARG A 282 -1.72 16.84 -2.06
N VAL A 283 -1.98 15.65 -1.52
CA VAL A 283 -1.88 14.39 -2.27
C VAL A 283 -2.90 14.35 -3.41
N ALA A 284 -4.18 14.67 -3.14
CA ALA A 284 -5.20 14.71 -4.18
C ALA A 284 -4.87 15.70 -5.29
N HIS A 285 -4.35 16.89 -4.94
CA HIS A 285 -3.95 17.91 -5.91
C HIS A 285 -2.82 17.38 -6.82
N ALA A 286 -1.80 16.73 -6.26
CA ALA A 286 -0.71 16.16 -7.03
C ALA A 286 -1.21 15.07 -8.01
N LEU A 287 -2.00 14.12 -7.52
CA LEU A 287 -2.55 13.02 -8.32
C LEU A 287 -3.43 13.52 -9.47
N LEU A 288 -4.19 14.61 -9.28
CA LEU A 288 -5.06 15.19 -10.30
C LEU A 288 -4.30 16.06 -11.30
N SER A 289 -3.21 16.73 -10.88
CA SER A 289 -2.41 17.59 -11.75
C SER A 289 -1.60 16.80 -12.79
N ASP A 290 -1.15 15.60 -12.45
CA ASP A 290 -0.40 14.72 -13.36
C ASP A 290 -1.32 13.91 -14.30
N SER A 291 -2.63 14.06 -14.14
CA SER A 291 -3.65 13.39 -14.98
C SER A 291 -4.10 14.26 -16.17
N ALA A 292 -3.60 15.50 -16.26
CA ALA A 292 -3.84 16.43 -17.34
C ALA A 292 -2.66 16.42 -18.31
#